data_fd3cc0943afedff092c970e6974c0ff3
#
_entry.id   fd3cc0943afedff092c970e6974c0ff3
#
_cell.length_a   1.000
_cell.length_b   1.000
_cell.length_c   1.000
_cell.angle_alpha   90.00
_cell.angle_beta   90.00
_cell.angle_gamma   90.00
#
_symmetry.space_group_name_H-M   'P 1'
#
loop_
_entity.id
_entity.type
_entity.pdbx_description
1 polymer ?
#
loop_
_entity_poly.entity_id
_entity_poly.type
_entity_poly.pdbx_seq_one_letter_code
_entity_poly.pdbx_strand_id
1 'polypeptide(L)'
;MNSAVHNDITKLAMKWDNFRKIDHNFTHVVSNEMKATNQKSSGRCWGFAGLNLFRIYLARKHNLKDFQFSQSYFMFFDKLEKSNFFLESIIKTASESRDSRLIMHLLRDPIQDGGQWDMWVNLVNK
;
A
#
# COMPACT_ATOMS: atom_id res chain seq x y z
N MET A 1 7.11 -35.25 -16.37
CA MET A 1 7.39 -34.06 -17.20
C MET A 1 6.14 -33.36 -17.76
N ASN A 2 5.09 -34.10 -18.13
CA ASN A 2 3.85 -33.52 -18.68
C ASN A 2 3.06 -32.61 -17.72
N SER A 3 3.03 -32.91 -16.43
CA SER A 3 2.24 -32.11 -15.47
C SER A 3 2.72 -30.65 -15.33
N ALA A 4 4.01 -30.41 -15.42
CA ALA A 4 4.58 -29.08 -15.31
C ALA A 4 4.41 -28.23 -16.58
N VAL A 5 4.19 -28.88 -17.74
CA VAL A 5 4.02 -28.19 -19.03
C VAL A 5 2.59 -27.71 -19.24
N HIS A 6 1.62 -28.44 -18.67
CA HIS A 6 0.19 -28.18 -18.87
C HIS A 6 -0.53 -27.54 -17.67
N ASN A 7 0.16 -27.33 -16.55
CA ASN A 7 -0.43 -26.77 -15.35
C ASN A 7 0.37 -25.56 -14.84
N ASP A 8 -0.32 -24.66 -14.17
CA ASP A 8 0.30 -23.55 -13.45
C ASP A 8 1.28 -24.08 -12.39
N ILE A 9 2.53 -23.70 -12.48
CA ILE A 9 3.62 -24.09 -11.56
C ILE A 9 3.23 -23.79 -10.10
N THR A 10 2.55 -22.69 -9.85
CA THR A 10 2.10 -22.30 -8.50
C THR A 10 1.14 -23.33 -7.91
N LYS A 11 0.23 -23.87 -8.72
CA LYS A 11 -0.71 -24.91 -8.29
C LYS A 11 -0.02 -26.25 -8.04
N LEU A 12 1.00 -26.59 -8.83
CA LEU A 12 1.80 -27.81 -8.64
C LEU A 12 2.70 -27.73 -7.42
N ALA A 13 3.27 -26.56 -7.13
CA ALA A 13 4.13 -26.33 -5.96
C ALA A 13 3.35 -26.26 -4.66
N MET A 14 2.04 -26.02 -4.70
CA MET A 14 1.20 -25.91 -3.51
C MET A 14 1.02 -27.27 -2.81
N LYS A 15 1.42 -27.32 -1.54
CA LYS A 15 1.20 -28.51 -0.71
C LYS A 15 -0.24 -28.50 -0.17
N TRP A 16 -1.15 -29.09 -0.94
CA TRP A 16 -2.60 -29.08 -0.68
C TRP A 16 -2.98 -29.61 0.70
N ASP A 17 -2.26 -30.61 1.22
CA ASP A 17 -2.52 -31.14 2.56
C ASP A 17 -2.27 -30.10 3.67
N ASN A 18 -1.27 -29.24 3.48
CA ASN A 18 -1.04 -28.13 4.41
C ASN A 18 -2.11 -27.06 4.25
N PHE A 19 -2.47 -26.72 3.01
CA PHE A 19 -3.52 -25.74 2.73
C PHE A 19 -4.86 -26.10 3.35
N ARG A 20 -5.26 -27.38 3.26
CA ARG A 20 -6.51 -27.87 3.86
C ARG A 20 -6.53 -27.88 5.39
N LYS A 21 -5.35 -27.88 6.03
CA LYS A 21 -5.23 -27.84 7.49
C LYS A 21 -5.23 -26.42 8.07
N ILE A 22 -5.18 -25.39 7.22
CA ILE A 22 -5.26 -24.00 7.67
C ILE A 22 -6.67 -23.78 8.21
N ASP A 23 -6.76 -23.43 9.50
CA ASP A 23 -8.02 -23.06 10.12
C ASP A 23 -8.34 -21.60 9.76
N HIS A 24 -9.50 -21.39 9.16
CA HIS A 24 -10.02 -20.08 8.79
C HIS A 24 -11.07 -19.55 9.79
N ASN A 25 -11.29 -20.27 10.90
CA ASN A 25 -12.19 -19.85 11.96
C ASN A 25 -11.41 -19.06 13.01
N PHE A 26 -11.85 -17.84 13.28
CA PHE A 26 -11.23 -16.95 14.25
C PHE A 26 -12.17 -16.73 15.44
N THR A 27 -11.62 -16.80 16.66
CA THR A 27 -12.39 -16.55 17.89
C THR A 27 -12.76 -15.08 18.06
N HIS A 28 -11.98 -14.18 17.49
CA HIS A 28 -12.21 -12.74 17.53
C HIS A 28 -12.42 -12.22 16.11
N VAL A 29 -13.66 -11.84 15.83
CA VAL A 29 -14.06 -11.28 14.54
C VAL A 29 -14.49 -9.83 14.72
N VAL A 30 -13.94 -8.94 13.87
CA VAL A 30 -14.35 -7.53 13.87
C VAL A 30 -15.73 -7.44 13.20
N SER A 31 -16.73 -7.05 13.98
CA SER A 31 -18.07 -6.77 13.46
C SER A 31 -18.05 -5.52 12.55
N ASN A 32 -18.94 -5.47 11.54
CA ASN A 32 -19.00 -4.45 10.49
C ASN A 32 -17.85 -4.53 9.48
N GLU A 33 -17.57 -5.72 9.02
CA GLU A 33 -16.69 -5.92 7.87
C GLU A 33 -17.35 -5.27 6.64
N MET A 34 -16.65 -4.27 6.07
CA MET A 34 -17.04 -3.63 4.82
C MET A 34 -16.21 -4.21 3.67
N LYS A 35 -16.74 -4.13 2.46
CA LYS A 35 -16.01 -4.59 1.27
C LYS A 35 -14.65 -3.91 1.18
N ALA A 36 -13.61 -4.68 0.83
CA ALA A 36 -12.29 -4.13 0.59
C ALA A 36 -12.32 -3.13 -0.57
N THR A 37 -11.67 -1.99 -0.39
CA THR A 37 -11.55 -0.99 -1.45
C THR A 37 -10.52 -1.46 -2.46
N ASN A 38 -10.87 -1.44 -3.74
CA ASN A 38 -9.99 -1.89 -4.80
C ASN A 38 -9.04 -0.76 -5.23
N GLN A 39 -7.74 -0.97 -5.05
CA GLN A 39 -6.70 -0.03 -5.49
C GLN A 39 -6.43 -0.06 -7.00
N LYS A 40 -7.01 -1.04 -7.72
CA LYS A 40 -6.73 -1.31 -9.14
C LYS A 40 -5.23 -1.51 -9.40
N SER A 41 -4.66 -0.85 -10.41
CA SER A 41 -3.25 -0.99 -10.81
C SER A 41 -2.33 0.06 -10.20
N SER A 42 -2.65 0.60 -9.03
CA SER A 42 -1.81 1.60 -8.36
C SER A 42 -0.98 1.00 -7.23
N GLY A 43 0.19 1.57 -6.93
CA GLY A 43 1.06 1.18 -5.82
C GLY A 43 0.62 1.74 -4.45
N ARG A 44 -0.68 1.99 -4.25
CA ARG A 44 -1.25 2.69 -3.09
C ARG A 44 -1.78 1.77 -1.99
N CYS A 45 -1.42 0.49 -1.98
CA CYS A 45 -1.90 -0.50 -1.00
C CYS A 45 -1.73 -0.04 0.45
N TRP A 46 -0.61 0.59 0.77
CA TRP A 46 -0.30 1.14 2.09
C TRP A 46 -1.30 2.23 2.53
N GLY A 47 -1.67 3.14 1.61
CA GLY A 47 -2.68 4.18 1.86
C GLY A 47 -4.07 3.58 2.06
N PHE A 48 -4.47 2.64 1.21
CA PHE A 48 -5.74 1.93 1.32
C PHE A 48 -5.85 1.12 2.60
N ALA A 49 -4.76 0.47 3.04
CA ALA A 49 -4.73 -0.27 4.29
C ALA A 49 -5.02 0.63 5.51
N GLY A 50 -4.33 1.79 5.59
CA GLY A 50 -4.57 2.77 6.64
C GLY A 50 -6.00 3.32 6.62
N LEU A 51 -6.50 3.75 5.46
CA LEU A 51 -7.87 4.26 5.31
C LEU A 51 -8.92 3.19 5.66
N ASN A 52 -8.68 1.92 5.29
CA ASN A 52 -9.55 0.81 5.65
C ASN A 52 -9.61 0.56 7.16
N LEU A 53 -8.50 0.71 7.87
CA LEU A 53 -8.46 0.57 9.32
C LEU A 53 -9.35 1.63 10.00
N PHE A 54 -9.21 2.88 9.62
CA PHE A 54 -9.93 4.00 10.25
C PHE A 54 -11.40 4.08 9.87
N ARG A 55 -11.80 3.62 8.68
CA ARG A 55 -13.19 3.66 8.26
C ARG A 55 -14.11 2.82 9.16
N ILE A 56 -13.61 1.73 9.76
CA ILE A 56 -14.37 0.86 10.64
C ILE A 56 -14.86 1.64 11.87
N TYR A 57 -13.97 2.40 12.49
CA TYR A 57 -14.32 3.24 13.63
C TYR A 57 -15.38 4.29 13.27
N LEU A 58 -15.21 4.99 12.16
CA LEU A 58 -16.13 6.02 11.69
C LEU A 58 -17.50 5.44 11.33
N ALA A 59 -17.52 4.32 10.62
CA ALA A 59 -18.75 3.64 10.26
C ALA A 59 -19.56 3.23 11.50
N ARG A 60 -18.90 2.71 12.53
CA ARG A 60 -19.56 2.39 13.82
C ARG A 60 -20.10 3.64 14.51
N LYS A 61 -19.28 4.69 14.63
CA LYS A 61 -19.65 5.94 15.30
C LYS A 61 -20.86 6.62 14.66
N HIS A 62 -20.99 6.56 13.35
CA HIS A 62 -22.04 7.21 12.59
C HIS A 62 -23.11 6.25 12.05
N ASN A 63 -23.07 4.97 12.45
CA ASN A 63 -24.01 3.93 12.02
C ASN A 63 -24.11 3.80 10.47
N LEU A 64 -22.96 3.86 9.79
CA LEU A 64 -22.88 3.77 8.34
C LEU A 64 -22.77 2.29 7.93
N LYS A 65 -23.56 1.87 6.95
CA LYS A 65 -23.50 0.50 6.38
C LYS A 65 -22.32 0.31 5.44
N ASP A 66 -21.99 1.35 4.68
CA ASP A 66 -20.85 1.37 3.77
C ASP A 66 -20.26 2.78 3.75
N PHE A 67 -18.93 2.87 3.81
CA PHE A 67 -18.20 4.13 3.84
C PHE A 67 -16.80 3.96 3.30
N GLN A 68 -16.33 4.93 2.56
CA GLN A 68 -14.95 5.01 2.07
C GLN A 68 -14.43 6.43 2.21
N PHE A 69 -13.19 6.56 2.68
CA PHE A 69 -12.48 7.83 2.61
C PHE A 69 -12.08 8.16 1.18
N SER A 70 -11.85 9.44 0.90
CA SER A 70 -11.30 9.89 -0.37
C SER A 70 -9.83 9.46 -0.51
N GLN A 71 -9.59 8.48 -1.36
CA GLN A 71 -8.23 8.03 -1.67
C GLN A 71 -7.49 9.08 -2.54
N SER A 72 -8.21 9.87 -3.31
CA SER A 72 -7.64 10.95 -4.14
C SER A 72 -7.09 12.08 -3.28
N TYR A 73 -7.79 12.43 -2.20
CA TYR A 73 -7.32 13.42 -1.23
C TYR A 73 -5.99 13.00 -0.60
N PHE A 74 -5.96 11.80 -0.04
CA PHE A 74 -4.76 11.23 0.55
C PHE A 74 -3.60 11.20 -0.46
N MET A 75 -3.87 10.75 -1.69
CA MET A 75 -2.87 10.65 -2.74
C MET A 75 -2.30 12.00 -3.18
N PHE A 76 -3.12 13.03 -3.21
CA PHE A 76 -2.66 14.38 -3.53
C PHE A 76 -1.59 14.85 -2.54
N PHE A 77 -1.84 14.72 -1.25
CA PHE A 77 -0.89 15.13 -0.22
C PHE A 77 0.36 14.23 -0.20
N ASP A 78 0.22 12.93 -0.44
CA ASP A 78 1.38 12.05 -0.59
C ASP A 78 2.30 12.52 -1.73
N LYS A 79 1.74 12.82 -2.89
CA LYS A 79 2.54 13.32 -4.03
C LYS A 79 3.17 14.68 -3.75
N LEU A 80 2.46 15.55 -3.07
CA LEU A 80 2.98 16.87 -2.66
C LEU A 80 4.20 16.72 -1.73
N GLU A 81 4.09 15.89 -0.70
CA GLU A 81 5.20 15.66 0.25
C GLU A 81 6.40 14.98 -0.41
N LYS A 82 6.17 13.97 -1.25
CA LYS A 82 7.25 13.32 -2.01
C LYS A 82 7.94 14.28 -2.97
N SER A 83 7.18 15.14 -3.63
CA SER A 83 7.74 16.17 -4.51
C SER A 83 8.60 17.16 -3.73
N ASN A 84 8.14 17.61 -2.58
CA ASN A 84 8.90 18.49 -1.71
C ASN A 84 10.20 17.80 -1.23
N PHE A 85 10.11 16.58 -0.74
CA PHE A 85 11.27 15.78 -0.32
C PHE A 85 12.29 15.60 -1.47
N PHE A 86 11.80 15.31 -2.67
CA PHE A 86 12.66 15.16 -3.85
C PHE A 86 13.40 16.47 -4.18
N LEU A 87 12.67 17.59 -4.25
CA LEU A 87 13.24 18.91 -4.55
C LEU A 87 14.27 19.34 -3.51
N GLU A 88 13.96 19.19 -2.22
CA GLU A 88 14.89 19.46 -1.13
C GLU A 88 16.15 18.57 -1.21
N SER A 89 15.99 17.30 -1.56
CA SER A 89 17.09 16.36 -1.73
C SER A 89 17.99 16.77 -2.90
N ILE A 90 17.42 17.17 -4.03
CA ILE A 90 18.18 17.67 -5.20
C ILE A 90 18.95 18.95 -4.86
N ILE A 91 18.33 19.88 -4.15
CA ILE A 91 19.01 21.13 -3.70
C ILE A 91 20.20 20.78 -2.79
N LYS A 92 20.00 19.90 -1.80
CA LYS A 92 21.07 19.50 -0.87
C LYS A 92 22.23 18.76 -1.56
N THR A 93 21.97 18.11 -2.66
CA THR A 93 22.97 17.34 -3.43
C THR A 93 23.41 18.03 -4.71
N ALA A 94 23.14 19.34 -4.86
CA ALA A 94 23.45 20.09 -6.09
C ALA A 94 24.95 20.13 -6.45
N SER A 95 25.84 19.94 -5.47
CA SER A 95 27.29 19.87 -5.66
C SER A 95 27.80 18.48 -6.08
N GLU A 96 26.94 17.46 -6.00
CA GLU A 96 27.31 16.09 -6.35
C GLU A 96 27.37 15.89 -7.88
N SER A 97 28.21 14.97 -8.31
CA SER A 97 28.23 14.56 -9.72
C SER A 97 26.92 13.89 -10.13
N ARG A 98 26.47 14.15 -11.36
CA ARG A 98 25.28 13.49 -11.94
C ARG A 98 25.40 11.97 -11.96
N ASP A 99 26.61 11.45 -12.09
CA ASP A 99 26.92 10.02 -12.15
C ASP A 99 27.11 9.42 -10.75
N SER A 100 26.96 10.22 -9.68
CA SER A 100 27.03 9.69 -8.33
C SER A 100 25.86 8.74 -8.05
N ARG A 101 26.12 7.69 -7.31
CA ARG A 101 25.11 6.68 -6.94
C ARG A 101 23.87 7.29 -6.27
N LEU A 102 24.08 8.35 -5.48
CA LEU A 102 23.00 9.05 -4.78
C LEU A 102 22.09 9.77 -5.79
N ILE A 103 22.65 10.57 -6.69
CA ILE A 103 21.88 11.29 -7.70
C ILE A 103 21.14 10.33 -8.63
N MET A 104 21.80 9.28 -9.11
CA MET A 104 21.14 8.25 -9.92
C MET A 104 19.97 7.59 -9.18
N HIS A 105 20.09 7.36 -7.88
CA HIS A 105 19.00 6.80 -7.06
C HIS A 105 17.83 7.78 -6.96
N LEU A 106 18.07 9.06 -6.65
CA LEU A 106 17.04 10.09 -6.56
C LEU A 106 16.28 10.28 -7.89
N LEU A 107 17.00 10.25 -9.00
CA LEU A 107 16.40 10.47 -10.32
C LEU A 107 15.69 9.24 -10.88
N ARG A 108 15.92 8.05 -10.35
CA ARG A 108 15.34 6.81 -10.86
C ARG A 108 13.83 6.76 -10.71
N ASP A 109 13.31 7.18 -9.55
CA ASP A 109 11.88 7.16 -9.23
C ASP A 109 11.56 8.25 -8.21
N PRO A 110 11.50 9.52 -8.64
CA PRO A 110 11.43 10.66 -7.74
C PRO A 110 10.12 10.74 -6.94
N ILE A 111 9.01 10.25 -7.50
CA ILE A 111 7.67 10.40 -6.91
C ILE A 111 6.91 9.06 -7.01
N GLN A 112 7.49 8.01 -6.40
CA GLN A 112 6.93 6.67 -6.41
C GLN A 112 5.58 6.58 -5.67
N ASP A 113 4.78 5.57 -6.01
CA ASP A 113 3.47 5.32 -5.37
C ASP A 113 3.58 4.65 -4.00
N GLY A 114 4.64 3.86 -3.77
CA GLY A 114 4.86 3.11 -2.54
C GLY A 114 4.98 3.98 -1.29
N GLY A 115 4.70 3.42 -0.14
CA GLY A 115 4.84 4.10 1.15
C GLY A 115 4.84 3.14 2.33
N GLN A 116 5.16 3.69 3.49
CA GLN A 116 5.28 2.99 4.76
C GLN A 116 4.33 3.59 5.79
N TRP A 117 4.16 2.91 6.92
CA TRP A 117 3.27 3.35 7.99
C TRP A 117 3.60 4.76 8.50
N ASP A 118 4.88 5.08 8.71
CA ASP A 118 5.28 6.40 9.20
C ASP A 118 4.95 7.52 8.22
N MET A 119 5.04 7.25 6.91
CA MET A 119 4.60 8.20 5.88
C MET A 119 3.09 8.45 5.97
N TRP A 120 2.31 7.38 6.21
CA TRP A 120 0.86 7.48 6.40
C TRP A 120 0.52 8.34 7.64
N VAL A 121 1.18 8.08 8.77
CA VAL A 121 1.01 8.85 10.01
C VAL A 121 1.35 10.33 9.79
N ASN A 122 2.45 10.63 9.10
CA ASN A 122 2.85 12.00 8.79
C ASN A 122 1.81 12.74 7.93
N LEU A 123 1.21 12.06 6.95
CA LEU A 123 0.16 12.66 6.12
C LEU A 123 -1.13 12.96 6.89
N VAL A 124 -1.45 12.17 7.91
CA VAL A 124 -2.66 12.37 8.73
C VAL A 124 -2.44 13.48 9.78
N ASN A 125 -1.20 13.64 10.26
CA ASN A 125 -0.87 14.63 11.28
C ASN A 125 -0.61 16.05 10.73
N LYS A 126 -0.56 16.20 9.42
CA LYS A 126 -0.43 17.51 8.74
C LYS A 126 -1.77 18.10 8.34
#